data_dfde7b5ead1dbb494fafd72c92b51658
#
_entry.id   dfde7b5ead1dbb494fafd72c92b51658
#
_cell.length_a   1.000
_cell.length_b   1.000
_cell.length_c   1.000
_cell.angle_alpha   90.00
_cell.angle_beta   90.00
_cell.angle_gamma   90.00
#
_symmetry.space_group_name_H-M   'P 1'
#
loop_
_entity.id
_entity.type
_entity.pdbx_description
1 polymer ?
#
loop_
_entity_poly.entity_id
_entity_poly.type
_entity_poly.pdbx_seq_one_letter_code
_entity_poly.pdbx_strand_id
1 'polypeptide(L)'
;MAKISTSLSCALALCGILSLSSCSDKPKFIGSWTAHAPVSVGSQIPASSVSSVVSLDFRDNQQKTDGVVTLSSVYDVSQSVDGDTLTGTPYEVHFVATASVDGRWAYDVDDDDDLLLSFDYSTIKVDVDKNKLSFAPDVDSTVRQQMVDFYSSAWSKEFSRVFRDDLSKYSVLDDIEVSDNGKMMSFEIQSPEVKLRFNRVIP
;
A
#
# COMPACT_ATOMS: atom_id res chain seq x y z
N MET A 1 -75.46 -23.97 45.07
CA MET A 1 -74.61 -22.80 45.28
C MET A 1 -73.15 -23.19 44.95
N ALA A 2 -72.74 -22.92 43.76
CA ALA A 2 -71.40 -23.28 43.26
C ALA A 2 -70.50 -22.08 43.31
N LYS A 3 -69.39 -22.19 44.01
CA LYS A 3 -68.31 -21.18 44.04
C LYS A 3 -67.35 -21.53 42.92
N ILE A 4 -67.23 -20.62 41.97
CA ILE A 4 -66.25 -20.63 40.91
C ILE A 4 -64.99 -19.93 41.42
N SER A 5 -63.92 -20.69 41.54
CA SER A 5 -62.57 -20.17 41.87
C SER A 5 -61.86 -19.94 40.58
N THR A 6 -61.63 -18.68 40.28
CA THR A 6 -60.81 -18.22 39.13
C THR A 6 -59.33 -18.14 39.53
N SER A 7 -58.56 -19.12 39.12
CA SER A 7 -57.09 -19.03 39.25
C SER A 7 -56.53 -18.20 38.11
N LEU A 8 -55.98 -17.04 38.49
CA LEU A 8 -55.25 -16.13 37.56
C LEU A 8 -53.82 -16.63 37.41
N SER A 9 -53.55 -17.31 36.31
CA SER A 9 -52.17 -17.70 35.96
C SER A 9 -51.44 -16.50 35.32
N CYS A 10 -50.54 -15.88 36.11
CA CYS A 10 -49.58 -14.91 35.57
C CYS A 10 -48.51 -15.63 34.77
N ALA A 11 -48.62 -15.60 33.46
CA ALA A 11 -47.56 -16.01 32.58
C ALA A 11 -46.49 -14.87 32.53
N LEU A 12 -45.40 -15.05 33.26
CA LEU A 12 -44.20 -14.22 33.10
C LEU A 12 -43.59 -14.54 31.73
N ALA A 13 -43.87 -13.69 30.76
CA ALA A 13 -43.09 -13.66 29.54
C ALA A 13 -41.69 -13.11 29.86
N LEU A 14 -40.71 -14.01 30.05
CA LEU A 14 -39.31 -13.65 29.98
C LEU A 14 -39.00 -13.21 28.54
N CYS A 15 -39.12 -11.92 28.27
CA CYS A 15 -38.46 -11.31 27.14
C CYS A 15 -36.94 -11.41 27.37
N GLY A 16 -36.38 -12.54 26.92
CA GLY A 16 -34.94 -12.63 26.73
C GLY A 16 -34.51 -11.55 25.74
N ILE A 17 -34.01 -10.46 26.26
CA ILE A 17 -33.23 -9.49 25.47
C ILE A 17 -31.96 -10.26 25.09
N LEU A 18 -32.02 -10.94 23.94
CA LEU A 18 -30.83 -11.31 23.22
C LEU A 18 -30.18 -9.98 22.86
N SER A 19 -29.33 -9.48 23.74
CA SER A 19 -28.30 -8.52 23.38
C SER A 19 -27.44 -9.23 22.33
N LEU A 20 -27.81 -9.06 21.06
CA LEU A 20 -26.91 -9.19 19.96
C LEU A 20 -25.83 -8.14 20.22
N SER A 21 -24.85 -8.49 21.06
CA SER A 21 -23.55 -7.88 21.00
C SER A 21 -23.04 -8.22 19.60
N SER A 22 -23.42 -7.42 18.64
CA SER A 22 -22.69 -7.28 17.41
C SER A 22 -21.26 -6.89 17.83
N CYS A 23 -20.45 -7.88 18.15
CA CYS A 23 -19.02 -7.75 18.06
C CYS A 23 -18.76 -7.43 16.61
N SER A 24 -18.83 -6.14 16.31
CA SER A 24 -18.42 -5.65 15.01
C SER A 24 -16.90 -5.73 15.01
N ASP A 25 -16.39 -6.94 14.75
CA ASP A 25 -14.98 -7.14 14.57
C ASP A 25 -14.50 -6.23 13.45
N LYS A 26 -13.45 -5.45 13.73
CA LYS A 26 -12.81 -4.64 12.70
C LYS A 26 -12.33 -5.58 11.61
N PRO A 27 -12.41 -5.18 10.33
CA PRO A 27 -11.82 -5.96 9.25
C PRO A 27 -10.38 -6.32 9.60
N LYS A 28 -10.02 -7.59 9.47
CA LYS A 28 -8.70 -8.10 9.89
C LYS A 28 -7.54 -7.43 9.17
N PHE A 29 -7.78 -6.92 7.95
CA PHE A 29 -6.77 -6.22 7.16
C PHE A 29 -6.48 -4.79 7.64
N ILE A 30 -7.27 -4.20 8.53
CA ILE A 30 -7.00 -2.86 9.06
C ILE A 30 -5.64 -2.83 9.77
N GLY A 31 -4.81 -1.85 9.42
CA GLY A 31 -3.45 -1.66 9.89
C GLY A 31 -2.43 -1.48 8.77
N SER A 32 -1.15 -1.51 9.13
CA SER A 32 -0.05 -1.26 8.21
C SER A 32 0.61 -2.57 7.78
N TRP A 33 0.84 -2.71 6.50
CA TRP A 33 1.35 -3.90 5.85
C TRP A 33 2.47 -3.55 4.89
N THR A 34 3.45 -4.45 4.76
CA THR A 34 4.61 -4.24 3.88
C THR A 34 5.01 -5.51 3.15
N ALA A 35 5.43 -5.35 1.90
CA ALA A 35 5.92 -6.44 1.07
C ALA A 35 7.07 -5.97 0.16
N HIS A 36 7.95 -6.91 -0.18
CA HIS A 36 8.77 -6.75 -1.37
C HIS A 36 7.89 -7.06 -2.59
N ALA A 37 7.60 -6.06 -3.40
CA ALA A 37 6.81 -6.23 -4.60
C ALA A 37 7.73 -6.29 -5.82
N PRO A 38 7.38 -7.09 -6.84
CA PRO A 38 8.06 -7.00 -8.12
C PRO A 38 7.81 -5.60 -8.67
N VAL A 39 8.89 -4.86 -8.86
CA VAL A 39 8.81 -3.51 -9.42
C VAL A 39 8.48 -3.65 -10.89
N SER A 40 7.35 -3.08 -11.29
CA SER A 40 7.12 -2.77 -12.70
C SER A 40 7.86 -1.50 -13.12
N VAL A 41 9.00 -1.23 -12.55
CA VAL A 41 9.91 -0.23 -13.12
C VAL A 41 10.39 -0.84 -14.42
N GLY A 42 9.43 -0.98 -15.33
CA GLY A 42 9.61 -1.65 -16.60
C GLY A 42 10.80 -1.06 -17.33
N SER A 43 11.14 -1.64 -18.42
CA SER A 43 12.09 -1.27 -19.48
C SER A 43 12.29 0.24 -19.79
N GLN A 44 11.68 1.12 -19.04
CA GLN A 44 11.69 2.57 -19.19
C GLN A 44 12.66 3.30 -18.24
N ILE A 45 13.06 2.66 -17.12
CA ILE A 45 14.18 3.14 -16.32
C ILE A 45 15.37 2.26 -16.68
N PRO A 46 16.39 2.77 -17.37
CA PRO A 46 17.58 2.02 -17.68
C PRO A 46 18.39 1.81 -16.39
N ALA A 47 17.92 0.89 -15.56
CA ALA A 47 18.55 0.56 -14.29
C ALA A 47 19.24 -0.79 -14.37
N SER A 48 20.41 -0.91 -13.75
CA SER A 48 21.14 -2.16 -13.61
C SER A 48 20.45 -3.07 -12.60
N SER A 49 19.88 -2.48 -11.54
CA SER A 49 19.04 -3.17 -10.55
C SER A 49 18.03 -2.23 -9.93
N VAL A 50 16.86 -2.77 -9.62
CA VAL A 50 15.81 -2.08 -8.87
C VAL A 50 15.18 -3.05 -7.90
N SER A 51 15.07 -2.66 -6.63
CA SER A 51 14.24 -3.34 -5.65
C SER A 51 13.18 -2.39 -5.10
N SER A 52 12.03 -2.91 -4.71
CA SER A 52 11.00 -2.09 -4.07
C SER A 52 10.38 -2.76 -2.87
N VAL A 53 10.00 -1.91 -1.93
CA VAL A 53 9.14 -2.27 -0.80
C VAL A 53 7.86 -1.47 -0.93
N VAL A 54 6.71 -2.15 -1.00
CA VAL A 54 5.39 -1.53 -1.01
C VAL A 54 4.78 -1.64 0.37
N SER A 55 4.13 -0.59 0.82
CA SER A 55 3.40 -0.55 2.08
C SER A 55 1.97 -0.07 1.83
N LEU A 56 1.02 -0.72 2.51
CA LEU A 56 -0.39 -0.36 2.54
C LEU A 56 -0.77 -0.07 3.99
N ASP A 57 -1.32 1.10 4.25
CA ASP A 57 -1.85 1.49 5.56
C ASP A 57 -3.36 1.68 5.46
N PHE A 58 -4.12 0.70 5.96
CA PHE A 58 -5.58 0.70 5.96
C PHE A 58 -6.12 1.23 7.28
N ARG A 59 -6.98 2.22 7.21
CA ARG A 59 -7.70 2.79 8.35
C ARG A 59 -9.19 2.73 8.07
N ASP A 60 -9.96 2.21 9.04
CA ASP A 60 -11.41 2.14 8.95
C ASP A 60 -12.05 3.52 9.23
N ASN A 61 -13.20 3.75 8.65
CA ASN A 61 -14.16 4.69 9.19
C ASN A 61 -14.99 3.97 10.29
N GLN A 62 -15.80 4.69 11.00
CA GLN A 62 -16.62 4.10 12.08
C GLN A 62 -17.65 3.07 11.57
N GLN A 63 -17.92 3.02 10.26
CA GLN A 63 -18.91 2.15 9.63
C GLN A 63 -18.33 0.80 9.19
N LYS A 64 -16.99 0.67 9.12
CA LYS A 64 -16.25 -0.57 8.83
C LYS A 64 -16.44 -1.19 7.44
N THR A 65 -17.22 -0.58 6.59
CA THR A 65 -17.46 -1.02 5.20
C THR A 65 -16.59 -0.29 4.20
N ASP A 66 -15.98 0.81 4.62
CA ASP A 66 -15.06 1.63 3.85
C ASP A 66 -14.06 2.34 4.76
N GLY A 67 -13.10 3.02 4.17
CA GLY A 67 -12.12 3.79 4.93
C GLY A 67 -11.12 4.49 4.03
N VAL A 68 -9.99 4.85 4.64
CA VAL A 68 -8.88 5.44 3.93
C VAL A 68 -7.73 4.46 3.80
N VAL A 69 -6.98 4.58 2.72
CA VAL A 69 -5.77 3.80 2.48
C VAL A 69 -4.67 4.76 2.05
N THR A 70 -3.46 4.53 2.56
CA THR A 70 -2.25 5.16 2.01
C THR A 70 -1.40 4.04 1.41
N LEU A 71 -1.08 4.14 0.12
CA LEU A 71 -0.10 3.28 -0.52
C LEU A 71 1.20 4.06 -0.62
N SER A 72 2.30 3.41 -0.22
CA SER A 72 3.64 3.97 -0.35
C SER A 72 4.62 2.93 -0.88
N SER A 73 5.65 3.41 -1.57
CA SER A 73 6.71 2.56 -2.11
C SER A 73 8.06 3.19 -1.84
N VAL A 74 9.04 2.35 -1.53
CA VAL A 74 10.45 2.72 -1.46
C VAL A 74 11.16 1.96 -2.56
N TYR A 75 11.84 2.67 -3.43
CA TYR A 75 12.64 2.14 -4.53
C TYR A 75 14.11 2.32 -4.20
N ASP A 76 14.88 1.25 -4.31
CA ASP A 76 16.34 1.26 -4.22
C ASP A 76 16.88 0.91 -5.60
N VAL A 77 17.65 1.81 -6.20
CA VAL A 77 18.01 1.79 -7.62
C VAL A 77 19.50 1.97 -7.82
N SER A 78 20.08 1.07 -8.61
CA SER A 78 21.43 1.26 -9.18
C SER A 78 21.34 1.31 -10.69
N GLN A 79 22.03 2.29 -11.28
CA GLN A 79 22.08 2.52 -12.72
C GLN A 79 23.52 2.72 -13.18
N SER A 80 23.94 1.96 -14.20
CA SER A 80 25.19 2.21 -14.90
C SER A 80 24.99 3.24 -16.00
N VAL A 81 25.88 4.22 -16.07
CA VAL A 81 25.89 5.28 -17.07
C VAL A 81 27.21 5.21 -17.83
N ASP A 82 27.15 5.13 -19.15
CA ASP A 82 28.34 4.97 -20.03
C ASP A 82 29.25 6.21 -20.10
N GLY A 83 28.95 7.22 -19.32
CA GLY A 83 29.61 8.52 -19.31
C GLY A 83 28.75 9.58 -19.97
N ASP A 84 28.84 10.77 -19.44
CA ASP A 84 28.11 11.93 -19.92
C ASP A 84 29.05 13.12 -20.15
N THR A 85 28.49 14.27 -20.52
CA THR A 85 29.25 15.50 -20.73
C THR A 85 29.88 16.08 -19.46
N LEU A 86 29.43 15.62 -18.28
CA LEU A 86 29.92 16.10 -16.98
C LEU A 86 31.13 15.31 -16.51
N THR A 87 31.11 13.98 -16.68
CA THR A 87 32.16 13.10 -16.17
C THR A 87 33.15 12.63 -17.25
N GLY A 88 32.67 12.48 -18.49
CA GLY A 88 33.46 11.93 -19.60
C GLY A 88 33.86 10.45 -19.44
N THR A 89 33.55 9.83 -18.31
CA THR A 89 33.88 8.45 -17.95
C THR A 89 32.66 7.72 -17.43
N PRO A 90 32.57 6.38 -17.65
CA PRO A 90 31.49 5.59 -17.10
C PRO A 90 31.44 5.65 -15.57
N TYR A 91 30.23 5.63 -15.02
CA TYR A 91 29.99 5.63 -13.58
C TYR A 91 28.69 4.88 -13.23
N GLU A 92 28.55 4.50 -11.98
CA GLU A 92 27.33 3.96 -11.41
C GLU A 92 26.70 5.01 -10.51
N VAL A 93 25.38 5.18 -10.62
CA VAL A 93 24.60 6.00 -9.70
C VAL A 93 23.68 5.09 -8.89
N HIS A 94 23.70 5.26 -7.57
CA HIS A 94 22.80 4.61 -6.65
C HIS A 94 21.97 5.67 -5.93
N PHE A 95 20.67 5.42 -5.78
CA PHE A 95 19.76 6.32 -5.07
C PHE A 95 18.54 5.59 -4.51
N VAL A 96 17.90 6.24 -3.54
CA VAL A 96 16.65 5.79 -2.96
C VAL A 96 15.56 6.81 -3.28
N ALA A 97 14.44 6.34 -3.83
CA ALA A 97 13.26 7.14 -4.06
C ALA A 97 12.09 6.62 -3.20
N THR A 98 11.27 7.54 -2.72
CA THR A 98 10.03 7.23 -2.02
C THR A 98 8.85 7.80 -2.79
N ALA A 99 7.76 7.06 -2.85
CA ALA A 99 6.51 7.50 -3.45
C ALA A 99 5.35 7.20 -2.50
N SER A 100 4.32 8.05 -2.48
CA SER A 100 3.11 7.81 -1.71
C SER A 100 1.89 8.43 -2.36
N VAL A 101 0.73 7.87 -2.07
CA VAL A 101 -0.57 8.36 -2.49
C VAL A 101 -1.61 8.03 -1.44
N ASP A 102 -2.55 8.93 -1.22
CA ASP A 102 -3.72 8.69 -0.39
C ASP A 102 -4.89 8.23 -1.24
N GLY A 103 -5.77 7.44 -0.65
CA GLY A 103 -6.94 6.90 -1.31
C GLY A 103 -8.01 6.43 -0.34
N ARG A 104 -9.01 5.78 -0.89
CA ARG A 104 -10.09 5.14 -0.16
C ARG A 104 -10.16 3.68 -0.52
N TRP A 105 -10.62 2.88 0.41
CA TRP A 105 -10.98 1.50 0.18
C TRP A 105 -12.48 1.29 0.51
N ALA A 106 -13.10 0.35 -0.19
CA ALA A 106 -14.44 -0.16 0.10
C ALA A 106 -14.48 -1.63 -0.28
N TYR A 107 -15.36 -2.40 0.37
CA TYR A 107 -15.67 -3.74 -0.12
C TYR A 107 -16.39 -3.66 -1.46
N ASP A 108 -16.15 -4.65 -2.33
CA ASP A 108 -17.01 -4.83 -3.49
C ASP A 108 -18.42 -5.26 -3.01
N VAL A 109 -19.45 -4.73 -3.67
CA VAL A 109 -20.85 -5.00 -3.31
C VAL A 109 -21.26 -6.41 -3.75
N ASP A 110 -20.59 -6.92 -4.77
CA ASP A 110 -20.90 -8.20 -5.39
C ASP A 110 -20.00 -9.34 -4.87
N ASP A 111 -18.86 -8.98 -4.25
CA ASP A 111 -17.90 -9.92 -3.68
C ASP A 111 -17.27 -9.36 -2.39
N ASP A 112 -17.54 -9.98 -1.25
CA ASP A 112 -17.11 -9.52 0.06
C ASP A 112 -15.64 -9.86 0.39
N ASP A 113 -14.97 -10.63 -0.47
CA ASP A 113 -13.55 -10.95 -0.38
C ASP A 113 -12.68 -9.94 -1.16
N ASP A 114 -13.29 -9.04 -1.96
CA ASP A 114 -12.61 -8.07 -2.77
C ASP A 114 -12.64 -6.67 -2.16
N LEU A 115 -11.51 -5.96 -2.28
CA LEU A 115 -11.42 -4.55 -1.93
C LEU A 115 -11.18 -3.68 -3.16
N LEU A 116 -12.05 -2.71 -3.33
CA LEU A 116 -11.90 -1.65 -4.33
C LEU A 116 -11.09 -0.51 -3.74
N LEU A 117 -9.98 -0.14 -4.39
CA LEU A 117 -9.16 1.01 -4.01
C LEU A 117 -9.33 2.15 -5.01
N SER A 118 -9.58 3.34 -4.50
CA SER A 118 -9.68 4.57 -5.28
C SER A 118 -8.64 5.57 -4.80
N PHE A 119 -7.61 5.81 -5.60
CA PHE A 119 -6.51 6.71 -5.25
C PHE A 119 -6.77 8.15 -5.70
N ASP A 120 -6.44 9.10 -4.84
CA ASP A 120 -6.42 10.53 -5.19
C ASP A 120 -5.07 10.89 -5.81
N TYR A 121 -5.01 10.89 -7.13
CA TYR A 121 -3.79 11.18 -7.89
C TYR A 121 -3.21 12.58 -7.61
N SER A 122 -3.99 13.50 -7.04
CA SER A 122 -3.51 14.83 -6.66
C SER A 122 -2.64 14.80 -5.40
N THR A 123 -2.72 13.72 -4.62
CA THR A 123 -1.93 13.52 -3.40
C THR A 123 -0.61 12.81 -3.64
N ILE A 124 -0.30 12.41 -4.87
CA ILE A 124 0.96 11.73 -5.20
C ILE A 124 2.14 12.62 -4.81
N LYS A 125 3.00 12.05 -3.98
CA LYS A 125 4.27 12.64 -3.57
C LYS A 125 5.38 11.69 -3.94
N VAL A 126 6.41 12.22 -4.59
CA VAL A 126 7.63 11.47 -4.91
C VAL A 126 8.82 12.29 -4.48
N ASP A 127 9.71 11.67 -3.74
CA ASP A 127 10.97 12.27 -3.29
C ASP A 127 12.14 11.34 -3.58
N VAL A 128 13.25 11.93 -4.06
CA VAL A 128 14.52 11.25 -4.22
C VAL A 128 15.44 11.76 -3.13
N ASP A 129 15.85 10.86 -2.23
CA ASP A 129 16.69 11.22 -1.09
C ASP A 129 18.11 11.64 -1.57
N LYS A 130 18.32 12.94 -1.65
CA LYS A 130 19.60 13.52 -2.08
C LYS A 130 20.78 13.07 -1.23
N ASN A 131 20.56 12.71 0.05
CA ASN A 131 21.62 12.28 0.96
C ASN A 131 22.05 10.83 0.71
N LYS A 132 21.18 10.05 0.09
CA LYS A 132 21.44 8.65 -0.30
C LYS A 132 21.88 8.51 -1.75
N LEU A 133 21.97 9.62 -2.49
CA LEU A 133 22.45 9.62 -3.86
C LEU A 133 23.98 9.54 -3.88
N SER A 134 24.52 8.47 -4.44
CA SER A 134 25.96 8.21 -4.50
C SER A 134 26.42 7.83 -5.90
N PHE A 135 27.70 8.04 -6.17
CA PHE A 135 28.34 7.79 -7.47
C PHE A 135 29.59 6.93 -7.26
N ALA A 136 29.80 5.97 -8.15
CA ALA A 136 31.00 5.13 -8.16
C ALA A 136 31.58 5.05 -9.59
N PRO A 137 32.87 5.45 -9.80
CA PRO A 137 33.80 6.01 -8.81
C PRO A 137 33.34 7.40 -8.30
N ASP A 138 33.93 7.82 -7.18
CA ASP A 138 33.66 9.15 -6.62
C ASP A 138 34.00 10.24 -7.62
N VAL A 139 33.16 11.25 -7.68
CA VAL A 139 33.30 12.41 -8.55
C VAL A 139 33.71 13.67 -7.75
N ASP A 140 34.32 14.63 -8.43
CA ASP A 140 34.64 15.91 -7.82
C ASP A 140 33.43 16.58 -7.17
N SER A 141 33.64 17.26 -6.05
CA SER A 141 32.58 17.84 -5.24
C SER A 141 31.69 18.84 -6.01
N THR A 142 32.25 19.58 -6.93
CA THR A 142 31.51 20.56 -7.76
C THR A 142 30.64 19.84 -8.78
N VAL A 143 31.20 18.84 -9.44
CA VAL A 143 30.48 17.97 -10.38
C VAL A 143 29.40 17.17 -9.64
N ARG A 144 29.72 16.64 -8.45
CA ARG A 144 28.78 15.90 -7.60
C ARG A 144 27.51 16.69 -7.32
N GLN A 145 27.61 17.95 -6.92
CA GLN A 145 26.44 18.76 -6.62
C GLN A 145 25.54 18.93 -7.86
N GLN A 146 26.13 19.19 -9.02
CA GLN A 146 25.39 19.31 -10.28
C GLN A 146 24.67 17.99 -10.63
N MET A 147 25.35 16.84 -10.45
CA MET A 147 24.78 15.53 -10.69
C MET A 147 23.64 15.22 -9.72
N VAL A 148 23.80 15.54 -8.42
CA VAL A 148 22.74 15.36 -7.41
C VAL A 148 21.49 16.14 -7.81
N ASP A 149 21.60 17.39 -8.19
CA ASP A 149 20.47 18.24 -8.57
C ASP A 149 19.81 17.75 -9.87
N PHE A 150 20.62 17.34 -10.85
CA PHE A 150 20.12 16.77 -12.10
C PHE A 150 19.35 15.46 -11.87
N TYR A 151 19.98 14.47 -11.21
CA TYR A 151 19.37 13.15 -11.01
C TYR A 151 18.15 13.24 -10.10
N SER A 152 18.20 13.99 -9.01
CA SER A 152 17.05 14.13 -8.13
C SER A 152 15.83 14.71 -8.86
N SER A 153 16.04 15.70 -9.73
CA SER A 153 14.93 16.30 -10.52
C SER A 153 14.41 15.36 -11.61
N ALA A 154 15.31 14.75 -12.37
CA ALA A 154 14.95 13.86 -13.47
C ALA A 154 14.20 12.61 -12.96
N TRP A 155 14.74 11.99 -11.92
CA TRP A 155 14.17 10.78 -11.35
C TRP A 155 12.86 11.03 -10.61
N SER A 156 12.68 12.16 -9.91
CA SER A 156 11.39 12.48 -9.29
C SER A 156 10.25 12.50 -10.31
N LYS A 157 10.48 13.02 -11.51
CA LYS A 157 9.48 13.01 -12.59
C LYS A 157 9.19 11.60 -13.09
N GLU A 158 10.25 10.83 -13.33
CA GLU A 158 10.13 9.49 -13.87
C GLU A 158 9.43 8.56 -12.88
N PHE A 159 9.81 8.59 -11.59
CA PHE A 159 9.13 7.83 -10.54
C PHE A 159 7.68 8.25 -10.34
N SER A 160 7.36 9.54 -10.48
CA SER A 160 5.96 10.00 -10.43
C SER A 160 5.12 9.37 -11.53
N ARG A 161 5.68 9.22 -12.74
CA ARG A 161 5.01 8.56 -13.86
C ARG A 161 4.85 7.06 -13.61
N VAL A 162 5.95 6.38 -13.29
CA VAL A 162 5.96 4.92 -13.02
C VAL A 162 5.03 4.56 -11.87
N PHE A 163 5.10 5.31 -10.77
CA PHE A 163 4.24 5.09 -9.62
C PHE A 163 2.76 5.26 -9.98
N ARG A 164 2.42 6.28 -10.76
CA ARG A 164 1.04 6.50 -11.23
C ARG A 164 0.56 5.33 -12.10
N ASP A 165 1.41 4.84 -12.99
CA ASP A 165 1.07 3.70 -13.86
C ASP A 165 0.88 2.42 -13.03
N ASP A 166 1.68 2.22 -11.97
CA ASP A 166 1.57 1.08 -11.07
C ASP A 166 0.32 1.10 -10.18
N LEU A 167 -0.23 2.28 -9.83
CA LEU A 167 -1.42 2.38 -8.99
C LEU A 167 -2.63 1.64 -9.55
N SER A 168 -2.75 1.58 -10.87
CA SER A 168 -3.86 0.87 -11.52
C SER A 168 -3.91 -0.62 -11.17
N LYS A 169 -2.77 -1.24 -10.85
CA LYS A 169 -2.67 -2.65 -10.44
C LYS A 169 -3.28 -2.92 -9.07
N TYR A 170 -3.35 -1.91 -8.23
CA TYR A 170 -3.90 -1.98 -6.89
C TYR A 170 -5.33 -1.44 -6.82
N SER A 171 -5.99 -1.20 -7.96
CA SER A 171 -7.38 -0.70 -7.95
C SER A 171 -8.39 -1.72 -7.43
N VAL A 172 -8.09 -3.00 -7.60
CA VAL A 172 -8.83 -4.13 -7.03
C VAL A 172 -7.83 -5.04 -6.33
N LEU A 173 -8.08 -5.36 -5.08
CA LEU A 173 -7.37 -6.40 -4.34
C LEU A 173 -8.30 -7.60 -4.25
N ASP A 174 -8.04 -8.58 -5.09
CA ASP A 174 -8.86 -9.76 -5.31
C ASP A 174 -8.47 -10.84 -4.28
N ASP A 175 -9.43 -11.59 -3.74
CA ASP A 175 -9.23 -12.66 -2.75
C ASP A 175 -8.39 -12.22 -1.52
N ILE A 176 -8.81 -11.14 -0.84
CA ILE A 176 -8.05 -10.64 0.31
C ILE A 176 -8.17 -11.59 1.52
N GLU A 177 -7.07 -12.18 1.90
CA GLU A 177 -6.95 -13.10 3.02
C GLU A 177 -6.02 -12.55 4.11
N VAL A 178 -6.43 -12.64 5.37
CA VAL A 178 -5.56 -12.37 6.52
C VAL A 178 -5.41 -13.64 7.33
N SER A 179 -4.16 -14.06 7.56
CA SER A 179 -3.84 -15.25 8.36
C SER A 179 -4.47 -15.19 9.75
N ASP A 180 -4.75 -16.36 10.34
CA ASP A 180 -5.41 -16.49 11.66
C ASP A 180 -4.68 -15.73 12.77
N ASN A 181 -3.34 -15.66 12.70
CA ASN A 181 -2.53 -14.91 13.67
C ASN A 181 -2.45 -13.40 13.37
N GLY A 182 -3.09 -12.93 12.30
CA GLY A 182 -3.12 -11.54 11.89
C GLY A 182 -1.78 -10.95 11.44
N LYS A 183 -0.78 -11.79 11.14
CA LYS A 183 0.58 -11.33 10.81
C LYS A 183 0.86 -11.25 9.32
N MET A 184 0.08 -11.91 8.50
CA MET A 184 0.25 -11.96 7.06
C MET A 184 -1.08 -11.67 6.37
N MET A 185 -1.03 -10.87 5.32
CA MET A 185 -2.12 -10.59 4.40
C MET A 185 -1.70 -11.00 3.00
N SER A 186 -2.59 -11.60 2.23
CA SER A 186 -2.38 -11.88 0.81
C SER A 186 -3.59 -11.44 0.01
N PHE A 187 -3.37 -11.10 -1.23
CA PHE A 187 -4.39 -10.80 -2.21
C PHE A 187 -3.81 -10.95 -3.62
N GLU A 188 -4.66 -11.01 -4.61
CA GLU A 188 -4.27 -11.04 -6.01
C GLU A 188 -4.44 -9.66 -6.63
N ILE A 189 -3.50 -9.27 -7.50
CA ILE A 189 -3.61 -8.09 -8.34
C ILE A 189 -3.81 -8.54 -9.79
N GLN A 190 -4.63 -7.80 -10.51
CA GLN A 190 -4.90 -8.09 -11.92
C GLN A 190 -3.92 -7.33 -12.81
N SER A 191 -3.35 -8.02 -13.83
CA SER A 191 -2.49 -7.45 -14.89
C SER A 191 -1.05 -7.08 -14.47
N PRO A 192 -0.14 -8.06 -14.38
CA PRO A 192 -0.39 -9.49 -14.48
C PRO A 192 -1.03 -10.04 -13.21
N GLU A 193 -1.77 -11.13 -13.31
CA GLU A 193 -2.31 -11.85 -12.16
C GLU A 193 -1.15 -12.37 -11.29
N VAL A 194 -1.00 -11.78 -10.13
CA VAL A 194 0.07 -12.11 -9.18
C VAL A 194 -0.48 -12.06 -7.76
N LYS A 195 -0.30 -13.16 -7.04
CA LYS A 195 -0.60 -13.20 -5.61
C LYS A 195 0.53 -12.53 -4.82
N LEU A 196 0.21 -11.42 -4.17
CA LEU A 196 1.12 -10.69 -3.31
C LEU A 196 0.93 -11.11 -1.85
N ARG A 197 2.03 -11.06 -1.08
CA ARG A 197 2.03 -11.38 0.35
C ARG A 197 2.68 -10.26 1.13
N PHE A 198 1.95 -9.76 2.10
CA PHE A 198 2.35 -8.66 2.96
C PHE A 198 2.51 -9.14 4.40
N ASN A 199 3.49 -8.60 5.09
CA ASN A 199 3.67 -8.80 6.51
C ASN A 199 3.14 -7.59 7.27
N ARG A 200 2.51 -7.84 8.42
CA ARG A 200 2.04 -6.75 9.28
C ARG A 200 3.23 -6.01 9.89
N VAL A 201 3.19 -4.69 9.79
CA VAL A 201 4.12 -3.83 10.52
C VAL A 201 3.65 -3.76 11.96
N ILE A 202 4.45 -4.26 12.88
CA ILE A 202 4.20 -4.21 14.32
C ILE A 202 4.94 -2.97 14.84
N PRO A 203 4.24 -1.99 15.46
CA PRO A 203 4.84 -0.78 16.02
C PRO A 203 5.80 -1.06 17.18
#